data_ed8b3a85ef8180ed2d30d0b2037996e3
#
_entry.id   ed8b3a85ef8180ed2d30d0b2037996e3
#
_cell.length_a   1.000
_cell.length_b   1.000
_cell.length_c   1.000
_cell.angle_alpha   90.00
_cell.angle_beta   90.00
_cell.angle_gamma   90.00
#
_symmetry.space_group_name_H-M   'P 1'
#
loop_
_entity.id
_entity.type
_entity.pdbx_description
1 polymer ?
#
loop_
_entity_poly.entity_id
_entity_poly.type
_entity_poly.pdbx_seq_one_letter_code
_entity_poly.pdbx_strand_id
1 'polypeptide(L)'
;MGFPYNNGFTGTYKRKFNPASYKYAYVEDMNLSKDVWERVPNFFNLYKIHGSISWYKDEGDIFEKDYVDIDSDDTVMIYPTPLKDRTTLMVPYSDLFRNFESSLLKQNSVLVTLGYSFADDHINRLILNALAIPTFKLIVL
;
A
#
# COMPACT_ATOMS: atom_id res chain seq x y z
N MET A 1 -8.72 -13.65 -15.11
CA MET A 1 -9.39 -12.33 -14.91
C MET A 1 -8.89 -11.79 -13.58
N GLY A 2 -8.18 -10.65 -13.55
CA GLY A 2 -7.63 -10.08 -12.32
C GLY A 2 -8.66 -9.15 -11.67
N PHE A 3 -8.58 -9.00 -10.34
CA PHE A 3 -9.35 -7.97 -9.64
C PHE A 3 -8.73 -6.59 -9.89
N PRO A 4 -9.54 -5.53 -10.06
CA PRO A 4 -9.02 -4.18 -10.15
C PRO A 4 -8.40 -3.75 -8.82
N TYR A 5 -7.22 -3.12 -8.89
CA TYR A 5 -6.50 -2.69 -7.69
C TYR A 5 -5.76 -1.37 -7.92
N ASN A 6 -5.43 -0.71 -6.83
CA ASN A 6 -4.55 0.45 -6.80
C ASN A 6 -3.28 0.12 -6.03
N ASN A 7 -2.12 0.27 -6.64
CA ASN A 7 -0.82 0.05 -6.01
C ASN A 7 -0.05 1.35 -5.74
N GLY A 8 -0.72 2.50 -5.86
CA GLY A 8 -0.11 3.80 -5.63
C GLY A 8 0.59 4.41 -6.84
N PHE A 9 0.62 3.74 -7.99
CA PHE A 9 1.26 4.25 -9.20
C PHE A 9 0.24 4.71 -10.23
N THR A 10 0.45 5.89 -10.79
CA THR A 10 -0.41 6.52 -11.78
C THR A 10 0.38 6.89 -13.02
N GLY A 11 -0.28 6.92 -14.19
CA GLY A 11 0.32 7.21 -15.49
C GLY A 11 0.21 6.03 -16.45
N THR A 12 0.38 6.29 -17.75
CA THR A 12 0.19 5.28 -18.80
C THR A 12 1.53 4.65 -19.23
N TYR A 13 2.54 5.47 -19.54
CA TYR A 13 3.83 4.98 -20.03
C TYR A 13 4.89 4.94 -18.93
N LYS A 14 4.98 5.98 -18.11
CA LYS A 14 5.87 6.09 -16.99
C LYS A 14 5.00 6.23 -15.74
N ARG A 15 4.84 5.14 -15.01
CA ARG A 15 3.97 5.10 -13.84
C ARG A 15 4.73 5.63 -12.63
N LYS A 16 4.30 6.82 -12.16
CA LYS A 16 4.89 7.51 -11.01
C LYS A 16 4.13 7.20 -9.73
N PHE A 17 4.85 7.05 -8.63
CA PHE A 17 4.25 6.89 -7.31
C PHE A 17 3.48 8.16 -6.91
N ASN A 18 2.20 7.96 -6.62
CA ASN A 18 1.28 9.00 -6.16
C ASN A 18 0.48 8.49 -4.95
N PRO A 19 0.94 8.79 -3.73
CA PRO A 19 0.25 8.33 -2.51
C PRO A 19 -1.17 8.87 -2.36
N ALA A 20 -1.50 10.00 -3.01
CA ALA A 20 -2.85 10.54 -2.99
C ALA A 20 -3.86 9.62 -3.69
N SER A 21 -3.41 8.77 -4.62
CA SER A 21 -4.28 7.81 -5.33
C SER A 21 -5.01 6.85 -4.38
N TYR A 22 -4.42 6.52 -3.23
CA TYR A 22 -5.05 5.67 -2.22
C TYR A 22 -6.28 6.29 -1.54
N LYS A 23 -6.48 7.60 -1.72
CA LYS A 23 -7.65 8.33 -1.20
C LYS A 23 -8.78 8.44 -2.22
N TYR A 24 -8.54 8.02 -3.47
CA TYR A 24 -9.56 8.09 -4.52
C TYR A 24 -10.55 6.93 -4.38
N ALA A 25 -11.81 7.22 -4.67
CA ALA A 25 -12.82 6.20 -4.86
C ALA A 25 -12.93 5.90 -6.35
N TYR A 26 -12.85 4.64 -6.70
CA TYR A 26 -13.10 4.16 -8.06
C TYR A 26 -14.57 3.79 -8.16
N VAL A 27 -15.25 4.36 -9.14
CA VAL A 27 -16.69 4.20 -9.34
C VAL A 27 -16.95 3.68 -10.75
N GLU A 28 -18.01 2.90 -10.89
CA GLU A 28 -18.55 2.53 -12.20
C GLU A 28 -19.24 3.74 -12.83
N ASP A 29 -19.55 3.63 -14.12
CA ASP A 29 -20.28 4.66 -14.82
C ASP A 29 -21.55 5.04 -14.08
N MET A 30 -21.79 6.34 -13.97
CA MET A 30 -22.95 6.88 -13.31
C MET A 30 -24.23 6.34 -13.95
N ASN A 31 -25.04 5.69 -13.17
CA ASN A 31 -26.39 5.39 -13.59
C ASN A 31 -27.22 6.68 -13.52
N LEU A 32 -27.28 7.40 -14.64
CA LEU A 32 -27.95 8.68 -14.75
C LEU A 32 -29.43 8.66 -14.34
N SER A 33 -30.05 7.48 -14.36
CA SER A 33 -31.47 7.32 -13.95
C SER A 33 -31.65 7.24 -12.43
N LYS A 34 -30.58 6.95 -11.66
CA LYS A 34 -30.63 6.80 -10.20
C LYS A 34 -29.88 7.88 -9.44
N ASP A 35 -29.09 8.69 -10.15
CA ASP A 35 -28.22 9.73 -9.57
C ASP A 35 -27.26 9.20 -8.48
N VAL A 36 -26.82 7.92 -8.63
CA VAL A 36 -26.01 7.20 -7.65
C VAL A 36 -24.70 6.75 -8.27
N TRP A 37 -23.60 7.02 -7.57
CA TRP A 37 -22.28 6.50 -7.88
C TRP A 37 -22.07 5.17 -7.15
N GLU A 38 -21.90 4.10 -7.90
CA GLU A 38 -21.57 2.79 -7.35
C GLU A 38 -20.05 2.58 -7.37
N ARG A 39 -19.51 2.05 -6.28
CA ARG A 39 -18.07 1.72 -6.23
C ARG A 39 -17.81 0.48 -7.09
N VAL A 40 -16.69 0.47 -7.79
CA VAL A 40 -16.21 -0.72 -8.50
C VAL A 40 -16.13 -1.89 -7.51
N PRO A 41 -16.83 -3.01 -7.79
CA PRO A 41 -16.82 -4.17 -6.91
C PRO A 41 -15.45 -4.84 -6.88
N ASN A 42 -15.14 -5.50 -5.78
CA ASN A 42 -13.90 -6.26 -5.59
C ASN A 42 -12.62 -5.44 -5.82
N PHE A 43 -12.68 -4.14 -5.61
CA PHE A 43 -11.53 -3.25 -5.70
C PHE A 43 -10.75 -3.27 -4.38
N PHE A 44 -9.40 -3.31 -4.46
CA PHE A 44 -8.54 -3.23 -3.28
C PHE A 44 -7.33 -2.31 -3.48
N ASN A 45 -6.77 -1.83 -2.38
CA ASN A 45 -5.50 -1.13 -2.35
C ASN A 45 -4.38 -2.11 -1.98
N LEU A 46 -3.31 -2.12 -2.76
CA LEU A 46 -2.12 -2.92 -2.53
C LEU A 46 -1.00 -2.02 -1.98
N TYR A 47 -0.60 -2.24 -0.75
CA TYR A 47 0.51 -1.55 -0.10
C TYR A 47 1.73 -2.47 -0.04
N LYS A 48 2.71 -2.25 -0.91
CA LYS A 48 4.01 -2.92 -0.82
C LYS A 48 4.91 -2.14 0.14
N ILE A 49 4.67 -2.30 1.44
CA ILE A 49 5.25 -1.45 2.50
C ILE A 49 6.77 -1.52 2.62
N HIS A 50 7.40 -2.55 2.07
CA HIS A 50 8.86 -2.67 1.97
C HIS A 50 9.41 -2.40 0.57
N GLY A 51 8.59 -1.84 -0.32
CA GLY A 51 8.98 -1.57 -1.70
C GLY A 51 8.83 -2.78 -2.62
N SER A 52 9.45 -2.72 -3.78
CA SER A 52 9.39 -3.76 -4.80
C SER A 52 10.60 -3.71 -5.71
N ILE A 53 11.03 -4.88 -6.18
CA ILE A 53 12.08 -5.02 -7.20
C ILE A 53 11.71 -4.36 -8.54
N SER A 54 10.43 -4.10 -8.77
CA SER A 54 9.95 -3.37 -9.94
C SER A 54 9.97 -1.84 -9.79
N TRP A 55 10.36 -1.32 -8.61
CA TRP A 55 10.41 0.11 -8.37
C TRP A 55 11.81 0.66 -8.53
N TYR A 56 11.91 1.82 -9.13
CA TYR A 56 13.18 2.53 -9.30
C TYR A 56 13.03 4.02 -9.03
N LYS A 57 14.15 4.66 -8.68
CA LYS A 57 14.23 6.10 -8.43
C LYS A 57 14.79 6.81 -9.65
N ASP A 58 14.15 7.90 -10.07
CA ASP A 58 14.61 8.75 -11.14
C ASP A 58 14.27 10.22 -10.81
N GLU A 59 15.29 11.10 -10.87
CA GLU A 59 15.16 12.54 -10.55
C GLU A 59 14.46 12.85 -9.22
N GLY A 60 14.58 11.98 -8.23
CA GLY A 60 13.95 12.14 -6.92
C GLY A 60 12.55 11.55 -6.79
N ASP A 61 11.94 11.15 -7.89
CA ASP A 61 10.64 10.48 -7.96
C ASP A 61 10.78 8.96 -8.01
N ILE A 62 9.73 8.25 -7.61
CA ILE A 62 9.65 6.78 -7.65
C ILE A 62 8.73 6.35 -8.80
N PHE A 63 9.22 5.43 -9.59
CA PHE A 63 8.52 4.87 -10.75
C PHE A 63 8.42 3.36 -10.66
N GLU A 64 7.44 2.78 -11.36
CA GLU A 64 7.28 1.33 -11.51
C GLU A 64 7.64 0.91 -12.93
N LYS A 65 8.47 -0.15 -13.06
CA LYS A 65 8.81 -0.81 -14.32
C LYS A 65 7.83 -1.94 -14.59
N ASP A 66 7.51 -2.19 -15.87
CA ASP A 66 6.72 -3.34 -16.29
C ASP A 66 7.54 -4.65 -16.30
N TYR A 67 8.86 -4.56 -16.31
CA TYR A 67 9.77 -5.68 -16.21
C TYR A 67 10.79 -5.47 -15.09
N VAL A 68 11.30 -6.56 -14.55
CA VAL A 68 12.29 -6.57 -13.48
C VAL A 68 13.68 -6.65 -14.11
N ASP A 69 14.49 -5.61 -13.92
CA ASP A 69 15.92 -5.61 -14.16
C ASP A 69 16.61 -5.81 -12.81
N ILE A 70 17.10 -7.02 -12.57
CA ILE A 70 17.66 -7.43 -11.27
C ILE A 70 19.03 -6.76 -11.01
N ASP A 71 19.70 -6.31 -12.04
CA ASP A 71 21.05 -5.72 -11.96
C ASP A 71 21.05 -4.19 -11.78
N SER A 72 19.90 -3.56 -11.59
CA SER A 72 19.84 -2.10 -11.43
C SER A 72 20.04 -1.70 -9.97
N ASP A 73 21.09 -0.92 -9.69
CA ASP A 73 21.40 -0.31 -8.38
C ASP A 73 20.29 0.68 -7.88
N ASP A 74 19.34 1.03 -8.75
CA ASP A 74 18.29 2.02 -8.49
C ASP A 74 17.00 1.41 -7.90
N THR A 75 17.03 0.13 -7.52
CA THR A 75 15.84 -0.57 -6.99
C THR A 75 15.40 0.00 -5.64
N VAL A 76 14.11 0.33 -5.54
CA VAL A 76 13.49 0.89 -4.34
C VAL A 76 12.86 -0.23 -3.51
N MET A 77 13.68 -0.86 -2.67
CA MET A 77 13.24 -1.93 -1.76
C MET A 77 14.01 -1.85 -0.44
N ILE A 78 13.33 -2.12 0.66
CA ILE A 78 13.95 -2.27 1.98
C ILE A 78 14.41 -3.72 2.13
N TYR A 79 15.72 -3.92 2.14
CA TYR A 79 16.30 -5.22 2.48
C TYR A 79 16.22 -5.50 3.99
N PRO A 80 16.15 -6.75 4.41
CA PRO A 80 16.13 -7.13 5.83
C PRO A 80 17.52 -6.91 6.47
N THR A 81 17.87 -5.65 6.72
CA THR A 81 19.10 -5.24 7.38
C THR A 81 18.83 -4.61 8.75
N PRO A 82 19.79 -4.62 9.70
CA PRO A 82 19.63 -3.99 11.01
C PRO A 82 19.39 -2.46 10.99
N LEU A 83 19.60 -1.80 9.85
CA LEU A 83 19.48 -0.33 9.68
C LEU A 83 18.11 0.11 9.17
N LYS A 84 17.05 -0.72 9.28
CA LYS A 84 15.71 -0.47 8.75
C LYS A 84 15.06 0.83 9.21
N ASP A 85 15.33 1.28 10.43
CA ASP A 85 14.57 2.38 11.06
C ASP A 85 14.67 3.72 10.33
N ARG A 86 15.77 3.98 9.62
CA ARG A 86 15.95 5.26 8.90
C ARG A 86 15.29 5.28 7.53
N THR A 87 15.19 4.14 6.85
CA THR A 87 14.61 4.06 5.50
C THR A 87 13.10 4.14 5.51
N THR A 88 12.43 3.69 6.58
CA THR A 88 10.98 3.77 6.74
C THR A 88 10.45 5.20 6.83
N LEU A 89 11.29 6.17 7.17
CA LEU A 89 10.94 7.59 7.23
C LEU A 89 11.00 8.30 5.86
N MET A 90 11.50 7.63 4.83
CA MET A 90 11.65 8.20 3.48
C MET A 90 10.48 7.81 2.58
N VAL A 91 10.19 8.66 1.58
CA VAL A 91 9.25 8.33 0.49
C VAL A 91 9.85 7.19 -0.36
N PRO A 92 9.07 6.16 -0.73
CA PRO A 92 7.61 6.02 -0.63
C PRO A 92 7.13 5.36 0.68
N TYR A 93 8.03 4.87 1.51
CA TYR A 93 7.71 4.01 2.67
C TYR A 93 6.85 4.72 3.71
N SER A 94 7.23 5.94 4.10
CA SER A 94 6.45 6.72 5.07
C SER A 94 4.99 6.93 4.65
N ASP A 95 4.74 7.12 3.35
CA ASP A 95 3.39 7.27 2.82
C ASP A 95 2.62 5.94 2.81
N LEU A 96 3.31 4.84 2.48
CA LEU A 96 2.72 3.50 2.49
C LEU A 96 2.34 3.07 3.91
N PHE A 97 3.25 3.27 4.88
CA PHE A 97 2.97 2.99 6.30
C PHE A 97 1.81 3.84 6.82
N ARG A 98 1.77 5.13 6.50
CA ARG A 98 0.67 6.02 6.90
C ARG A 98 -0.67 5.58 6.30
N ASN A 99 -0.71 5.18 5.04
CA ASN A 99 -1.94 4.68 4.41
C ASN A 99 -2.38 3.33 4.99
N PHE A 100 -1.42 2.44 5.30
CA PHE A 100 -1.69 1.18 5.99
C PHE A 100 -2.26 1.44 7.39
N GLU A 101 -1.60 2.25 8.20
CA GLU A 101 -2.09 2.65 9.53
C GLU A 101 -3.49 3.24 9.45
N SER A 102 -3.71 4.20 8.55
CA SER A 102 -5.03 4.81 8.35
C SER A 102 -6.11 3.79 7.98
N SER A 103 -5.74 2.69 7.34
CA SER A 103 -6.67 1.61 7.01
C SER A 103 -6.99 0.74 8.22
N LEU A 104 -6.00 0.47 9.09
CA LEU A 104 -6.21 -0.27 10.34
C LEU A 104 -7.09 0.49 11.33
N LEU A 105 -6.92 1.82 11.41
CA LEU A 105 -7.64 2.68 12.37
C LEU A 105 -9.09 2.98 11.99
N LYS A 106 -9.59 2.49 10.85
CA LYS A 106 -11.00 2.63 10.49
C LYS A 106 -11.89 1.83 11.45
N GLN A 107 -13.08 2.37 11.72
CA GLN A 107 -14.09 1.63 12.49
C GLN A 107 -14.47 0.32 11.79
N ASN A 108 -14.67 -0.73 12.57
CA ASN A 108 -15.05 -2.06 12.11
C ASN A 108 -14.03 -2.70 11.14
N SER A 109 -12.76 -2.30 11.21
CA SER A 109 -11.70 -2.93 10.40
C SER A 109 -11.33 -4.31 10.95
N VAL A 110 -10.97 -5.19 10.04
CA VAL A 110 -10.46 -6.53 10.35
C VAL A 110 -9.11 -6.68 9.67
N LEU A 111 -8.06 -7.00 10.43
CA LEU A 111 -6.77 -7.39 9.91
C LEU A 111 -6.66 -8.91 9.93
N VAL A 112 -6.41 -9.50 8.77
CA VAL A 112 -6.06 -10.92 8.65
C VAL A 112 -4.58 -10.99 8.28
N THR A 113 -3.77 -11.63 9.12
CA THR A 113 -2.37 -11.94 8.81
C THR A 113 -2.26 -13.36 8.27
N LEU A 114 -1.44 -13.55 7.23
CA LEU A 114 -1.17 -14.85 6.66
C LEU A 114 0.34 -15.01 6.50
N GLY A 115 0.93 -15.98 7.22
CA GLY A 115 2.37 -16.25 7.19
C GLY A 115 3.23 -15.11 7.72
N TYR A 116 2.67 -14.19 8.51
CA TYR A 116 3.41 -13.10 9.12
C TYR A 116 4.00 -13.55 10.47
N SER A 117 5.32 -13.44 10.59
CA SER A 117 6.07 -13.93 11.77
C SER A 117 6.08 -12.96 12.96
N PHE A 118 5.50 -11.78 12.84
CA PHE A 118 5.58 -10.70 13.85
C PHE A 118 7.01 -10.28 14.21
N ALA A 119 7.95 -10.43 13.27
CA ALA A 119 9.35 -10.04 13.45
C ALA A 119 9.64 -8.58 13.10
N ASP A 120 8.68 -7.83 12.58
CA ASP A 120 8.82 -6.42 12.24
C ASP A 120 8.17 -5.53 13.31
N ASP A 121 9.01 -4.92 14.15
CA ASP A 121 8.57 -4.09 15.27
C ASP A 121 7.74 -2.88 14.84
N HIS A 122 8.02 -2.36 13.64
CA HIS A 122 7.30 -1.19 13.11
C HIS A 122 5.85 -1.56 12.77
N ILE A 123 5.65 -2.67 12.09
CA ILE A 123 4.33 -3.21 11.77
C ILE A 123 3.61 -3.64 13.05
N ASN A 124 4.31 -4.31 13.96
CA ASN A 124 3.74 -4.75 15.24
C ASN A 124 3.19 -3.57 16.04
N ARG A 125 3.89 -2.44 16.06
CA ARG A 125 3.45 -1.23 16.74
C ARG A 125 2.15 -0.68 16.16
N LEU A 126 2.01 -0.68 14.83
CA LEU A 126 0.77 -0.27 14.17
C LEU A 126 -0.40 -1.20 14.51
N ILE A 127 -0.15 -2.50 14.55
CA ILE A 127 -1.16 -3.50 14.93
C ILE A 127 -1.57 -3.31 16.40
N LEU A 128 -0.62 -3.10 17.31
CA LEU A 128 -0.90 -2.86 18.72
C LEU A 128 -1.73 -1.59 18.94
N ASN A 129 -1.43 -0.52 18.20
CA ASN A 129 -2.22 0.71 18.24
C ASN A 129 -3.67 0.46 17.76
N ALA A 130 -3.84 -0.34 16.72
CA ALA A 130 -5.16 -0.67 16.20
C ALA A 130 -5.97 -1.54 17.18
N LEU A 131 -5.32 -2.44 17.93
CA LEU A 131 -5.96 -3.27 18.96
C LEU A 131 -6.56 -2.46 20.13
N ALA A 132 -6.16 -1.20 20.29
CA ALA A 132 -6.79 -0.29 21.26
C ALA A 132 -8.19 0.17 20.81
N ILE A 133 -8.57 -0.05 19.54
CA ILE A 133 -9.88 0.32 18.99
C ILE A 133 -10.87 -0.83 19.27
N PRO A 134 -11.98 -0.60 20.00
CA PRO A 134 -12.89 -1.67 20.39
C PRO A 134 -13.53 -2.44 19.22
N THR A 135 -13.64 -1.80 18.05
CA THR A 135 -14.27 -2.40 16.85
C THR A 135 -13.25 -3.06 15.90
N PHE A 136 -11.95 -2.97 16.20
CA PHE A 136 -10.91 -3.64 15.42
C PHE A 136 -10.82 -5.12 15.76
N LYS A 137 -10.57 -5.95 14.77
CA LYS A 137 -10.33 -7.39 14.94
C LYS A 137 -9.05 -7.82 14.25
N LEU A 138 -8.25 -8.64 14.95
CA LEU A 138 -7.08 -9.31 14.39
C LEU A 138 -7.35 -10.80 14.27
N ILE A 139 -7.10 -11.36 13.08
CA ILE A 139 -7.14 -12.80 12.80
C ILE A 139 -5.74 -13.20 12.35
N VAL A 140 -5.16 -14.18 13.01
CA VAL A 140 -3.82 -14.72 12.70
C VAL A 140 -3.97 -16.14 12.15
N LEU A 141 -3.42 -16.36 10.95
CA LEU A 141 -3.43 -17.65 10.24
C LEU A 141 -2.00 -18.14 9.99
#